data_037dfed901d8014e87977661d57e7267
#
_entry.id   037dfed901d8014e87977661d57e7267
#
_cell.length_a   1.000
_cell.length_b   1.000
_cell.length_c   1.000
_cell.angle_alpha   90.00
_cell.angle_beta   90.00
_cell.angle_gamma   90.00
#
_symmetry.space_group_name_H-M   'P 1'
#
loop_
_entity.id
_entity.type
_entity.pdbx_description
1 polymer ?
#
loop_
_entity_poly.entity_id
_entity_poly.type
_entity_poly.pdbx_seq_one_letter_code
_entity_poly.pdbx_strand_id
1 'polypeptide(L)'
;MKKRKNPTGRSDATSATVGYEAQLWQMADALRGSMDAAEYKHVCLGLLFLKYISDAFEERHTALLAEKAKGADPEDPDEYRAQTIFWVPPEARWPDLKAQARQATIGQLVDDAMAAIERDNSGLKGVLPKDYARPALDKQRLGSLIDLISNISFRSDQPSPPSPLPLGEGGRRPGEGQVKRSAFDLLGRVYEYFLSQFASAEGKKGGEFYTPRCIVRLLVEMLEPFQGRVYDPCCGSAGMFVQSVEFLRAHANGNGNLPAGRQAAAKPAKGAKAGAKPDISIYGQESNYTTWRLAKMNLAIRGIDGQISHGDTFHNDRHPDLKADFILANPPFNVSDWGGERLKDDKRWHYGTPPAGSANFAWVQHIVHHLAPAGVAGFVLANGSMSSNQSGEGEIRKSLIEADLVDCMVALPGKLFYSTQIPACLWFLARDKRGQPSLRPAGHPSPSGRGAGGEGYRDRRGHVLFIDARKLGRMADRTHKELTDDDIARIATTYHAWRLPAGQAGEYSDIAGFCKSTPLEDIRKHGHVLTPGRYVGAEAVEDDGEPFAEKMRRLTATLREQQAEAAKLDAAIAANLKELGYGG
;
A
#
# COMPACT_ATOMS: atom_id res chain seq x y z
N MET A 1 11.01 56.13 2.26
CA MET A 1 11.02 54.92 1.39
C MET A 1 11.89 53.83 2.03
N LYS A 2 11.30 52.86 2.74
CA LYS A 2 11.98 51.69 3.29
C LYS A 2 11.45 50.46 2.56
N LYS A 3 12.31 49.80 1.79
CA LYS A 3 12.01 48.51 1.10
C LYS A 3 11.74 47.41 2.13
N ARG A 4 10.54 46.84 2.10
CA ARG A 4 10.19 45.63 2.80
C ARG A 4 10.88 44.43 2.11
N LYS A 5 11.72 43.71 2.85
CA LYS A 5 12.26 42.40 2.43
C LYS A 5 11.15 41.37 2.61
N ASN A 6 10.85 40.65 1.53
CA ASN A 6 10.05 39.42 1.59
C ASN A 6 10.84 38.35 2.35
N PRO A 7 10.24 37.60 3.28
CA PRO A 7 10.86 36.40 3.81
C PRO A 7 10.62 35.28 2.80
N THR A 8 11.69 34.83 2.17
CA THR A 8 11.73 33.56 1.46
C THR A 8 11.59 32.44 2.48
N GLY A 9 10.37 31.90 2.57
CA GLY A 9 10.11 30.68 3.34
C GLY A 9 10.85 29.52 2.69
N ARG A 10 11.92 29.06 3.31
CA ARG A 10 12.50 27.75 3.07
C ARG A 10 11.47 26.71 3.54
N SER A 11 10.88 25.99 2.63
CA SER A 11 10.24 24.72 2.92
C SER A 11 11.34 23.72 3.26
N ASP A 12 11.46 23.36 4.52
CA ASP A 12 12.24 22.20 4.93
C ASP A 12 11.57 20.95 4.37
N ALA A 13 12.00 20.51 3.20
CA ALA A 13 11.69 19.22 2.63
C ALA A 13 12.50 18.16 3.37
N THR A 14 11.91 17.60 4.40
CA THR A 14 12.38 16.36 5.01
C THR A 14 12.02 15.22 4.08
N SER A 15 12.94 14.82 3.25
CA SER A 15 13.21 13.44 2.84
C SER A 15 14.23 13.46 1.71
N ALA A 16 15.18 12.55 1.73
CA ALA A 16 16.13 12.28 0.66
C ALA A 16 15.40 11.68 -0.56
N THR A 17 14.54 12.47 -1.18
CA THR A 17 13.87 12.15 -2.44
C THR A 17 14.81 12.58 -3.55
N VAL A 18 15.07 11.69 -4.44
CA VAL A 18 15.92 11.84 -5.61
C VAL A 18 15.37 12.99 -6.46
N GLY A 19 16.16 14.00 -6.72
CA GLY A 19 15.72 15.26 -7.35
C GLY A 19 15.12 15.14 -8.76
N TYR A 20 15.28 13.99 -9.45
CA TYR A 20 14.71 13.78 -10.79
C TYR A 20 13.25 13.25 -10.76
N GLU A 21 12.78 12.64 -9.68
CA GLU A 21 11.38 12.16 -9.58
C GLU A 21 10.41 13.33 -9.68
N ALA A 22 10.73 14.45 -9.01
CA ALA A 22 9.95 15.67 -9.09
C ALA A 22 9.99 16.32 -10.49
N GLN A 23 11.14 16.29 -11.17
CA GLN A 23 11.26 16.78 -12.54
C GLN A 23 10.47 15.94 -13.54
N LEU A 24 10.51 14.61 -13.38
CA LEU A 24 9.69 13.68 -14.18
C LEU A 24 8.20 13.96 -13.99
N TRP A 25 7.79 14.19 -12.74
CA TRP A 25 6.40 14.50 -12.45
C TRP A 25 5.96 15.82 -13.09
N GLN A 26 6.77 16.88 -13.00
CA GLN A 26 6.46 18.18 -13.62
C GLN A 26 6.24 18.05 -15.13
N MET A 27 7.01 17.21 -15.81
CA MET A 27 6.85 17.02 -17.26
C MET A 27 5.71 16.08 -17.60
N ALA A 28 5.45 15.07 -16.79
CA ALA A 28 4.24 14.26 -16.91
C ALA A 28 2.99 15.14 -16.70
N ASP A 29 3.01 16.02 -15.71
CA ASP A 29 1.90 16.96 -15.44
C ASP A 29 1.69 17.98 -16.59
N ALA A 30 2.72 18.28 -17.37
CA ALA A 30 2.59 19.11 -18.57
C ALA A 30 1.71 18.46 -19.67
N LEU A 31 1.56 17.13 -19.68
CA LEU A 31 0.62 16.43 -20.57
C LEU A 31 -0.84 16.57 -20.11
N ARG A 32 -1.08 16.90 -18.85
CA ARG A 32 -2.40 16.99 -18.23
C ARG A 32 -3.33 17.99 -18.92
N GLY A 33 -2.79 19.05 -19.50
CA GLY A 33 -3.58 20.07 -20.17
C GLY A 33 -4.28 19.63 -21.48
N SER A 34 -3.95 18.44 -21.99
CA SER A 34 -4.47 17.91 -23.26
C SER A 34 -5.18 16.56 -23.15
N MET A 35 -5.21 15.93 -21.97
CA MET A 35 -5.75 14.59 -21.76
C MET A 35 -6.38 14.43 -20.38
N ASP A 36 -7.29 13.45 -20.23
CA ASP A 36 -7.82 13.04 -18.93
C ASP A 36 -6.69 12.47 -18.04
N ALA A 37 -6.80 12.69 -16.72
CA ALA A 37 -5.81 12.25 -15.74
C ALA A 37 -5.53 10.74 -15.82
N ALA A 38 -6.56 9.91 -16.05
CA ALA A 38 -6.41 8.48 -16.23
C ALA A 38 -5.61 8.11 -17.49
N GLU A 39 -5.71 8.89 -18.55
CA GLU A 39 -5.07 8.61 -19.84
C GLU A 39 -3.58 8.94 -19.86
N TYR A 40 -3.16 10.14 -19.36
CA TYR A 40 -1.75 10.49 -19.37
C TYR A 40 -0.90 9.63 -18.42
N LYS A 41 -1.49 9.10 -17.37
CA LYS A 41 -0.91 8.12 -16.45
C LYS A 41 -0.35 6.91 -17.20
N HIS A 42 -1.14 6.34 -18.12
CA HIS A 42 -0.73 5.17 -18.90
C HIS A 42 0.39 5.49 -19.86
N VAL A 43 0.34 6.67 -20.50
CA VAL A 43 1.40 7.14 -21.37
C VAL A 43 2.72 7.23 -20.63
N CYS A 44 2.74 7.88 -19.47
CA CYS A 44 3.96 8.05 -18.67
C CYS A 44 4.50 6.74 -18.12
N LEU A 45 3.64 5.94 -17.49
CA LEU A 45 4.05 4.67 -16.88
C LEU A 45 4.48 3.64 -17.92
N GLY A 46 3.82 3.61 -19.08
CA GLY A 46 4.23 2.75 -20.19
C GLY A 46 5.60 3.11 -20.77
N LEU A 47 5.90 4.39 -20.96
CA LEU A 47 7.23 4.82 -21.41
C LEU A 47 8.33 4.54 -20.37
N LEU A 48 8.06 4.76 -19.09
CA LEU A 48 8.99 4.40 -18.02
C LEU A 48 9.27 2.89 -18.00
N PHE A 49 8.24 2.08 -18.19
CA PHE A 49 8.38 0.64 -18.30
C PHE A 49 9.22 0.25 -19.51
N LEU A 50 8.94 0.81 -20.69
CA LEU A 50 9.69 0.54 -21.92
C LEU A 50 11.18 0.91 -21.77
N LYS A 51 11.47 2.08 -21.20
CA LYS A 51 12.84 2.51 -20.91
C LYS A 51 13.57 1.54 -20.00
N TYR A 52 12.90 1.10 -18.94
CA TYR A 52 13.49 0.17 -17.98
C TYR A 52 13.84 -1.18 -18.60
N ILE A 53 12.89 -1.82 -19.31
CA ILE A 53 13.16 -3.12 -19.95
C ILE A 53 14.29 -3.00 -20.98
N SER A 54 14.33 -1.86 -21.70
CA SER A 54 15.42 -1.59 -22.63
C SER A 54 16.77 -1.42 -21.94
N ASP A 55 16.83 -0.71 -20.80
CA ASP A 55 18.08 -0.55 -20.03
C ASP A 55 18.57 -1.89 -19.44
N ALA A 56 17.65 -2.69 -18.88
CA ALA A 56 17.99 -4.01 -18.36
C ALA A 56 18.47 -4.96 -19.48
N PHE A 57 17.83 -4.89 -20.63
CA PHE A 57 18.26 -5.61 -21.83
C PHE A 57 19.66 -5.18 -22.29
N GLU A 58 19.92 -3.88 -22.43
CA GLU A 58 21.21 -3.35 -22.89
C GLU A 58 22.36 -3.69 -21.92
N GLU A 59 22.11 -3.67 -20.62
CA GLU A 59 23.09 -4.09 -19.60
C GLU A 59 23.49 -5.55 -19.83
N ARG A 60 22.52 -6.45 -19.98
CA ARG A 60 22.79 -7.86 -20.25
C ARG A 60 23.41 -8.09 -21.63
N HIS A 61 22.92 -7.40 -22.65
CA HIS A 61 23.45 -7.46 -24.02
C HIS A 61 24.94 -7.09 -24.06
N THR A 62 25.32 -6.01 -23.35
CA THR A 62 26.72 -5.59 -23.25
C THR A 62 27.57 -6.66 -22.55
N ALA A 63 27.03 -7.31 -21.50
CA ALA A 63 27.73 -8.38 -20.82
C ALA A 63 27.92 -9.61 -21.74
N LEU A 64 26.89 -10.00 -22.48
CA LEU A 64 26.97 -11.11 -23.46
C LEU A 64 27.94 -10.83 -24.59
N LEU A 65 28.01 -9.57 -25.09
CA LEU A 65 29.03 -9.16 -26.07
C LEU A 65 30.46 -9.39 -25.55
N ALA A 66 30.71 -9.10 -24.28
CA ALA A 66 32.00 -9.34 -23.66
C ALA A 66 32.31 -10.85 -23.49
N GLU A 67 31.27 -11.69 -23.41
CA GLU A 67 31.36 -13.14 -23.26
C GLU A 67 31.25 -13.90 -24.60
N LYS A 68 31.09 -13.21 -25.73
CA LYS A 68 30.92 -13.82 -27.05
C LYS A 68 32.05 -14.79 -27.42
N ALA A 69 33.28 -14.49 -27.04
CA ALA A 69 34.43 -15.36 -27.23
C ALA A 69 34.33 -16.68 -26.45
N LYS A 70 33.44 -16.76 -25.44
CA LYS A 70 33.16 -17.97 -24.62
C LYS A 70 31.95 -18.73 -25.10
N GLY A 71 31.33 -18.31 -26.20
CA GLY A 71 30.16 -18.99 -26.80
C GLY A 71 28.81 -18.38 -26.43
N ALA A 72 28.76 -17.23 -25.74
CA ALA A 72 27.51 -16.52 -25.48
C ALA A 72 26.95 -15.90 -26.77
N ASP A 73 25.62 -15.97 -26.99
CA ASP A 73 24.95 -15.34 -28.10
C ASP A 73 24.10 -14.14 -27.62
N PRO A 74 24.53 -12.89 -27.90
CA PRO A 74 23.78 -11.70 -27.51
C PRO A 74 22.41 -11.53 -28.16
N GLU A 75 22.13 -12.25 -29.25
CA GLU A 75 20.84 -12.19 -29.95
C GLU A 75 19.94 -13.43 -29.66
N ASP A 76 20.33 -14.31 -28.74
CA ASP A 76 19.49 -15.41 -28.27
C ASP A 76 18.56 -14.92 -27.13
N PRO A 77 17.22 -14.92 -27.33
CA PRO A 77 16.26 -14.55 -26.30
C PRO A 77 16.34 -15.37 -25.00
N ASP A 78 16.81 -16.62 -25.05
CA ASP A 78 16.85 -17.50 -23.90
C ASP A 78 17.97 -17.09 -22.90
N GLU A 79 19.04 -16.44 -23.38
CA GLU A 79 20.07 -15.84 -22.54
C GLU A 79 19.53 -14.75 -21.59
N TYR A 80 18.47 -14.06 -21.99
CA TYR A 80 17.79 -13.03 -21.22
C TYR A 80 16.72 -13.63 -20.31
N ARG A 81 15.92 -14.54 -20.83
CA ARG A 81 14.84 -15.22 -20.07
C ARG A 81 15.39 -16.00 -18.89
N ALA A 82 16.56 -16.65 -19.04
CA ALA A 82 17.24 -17.36 -17.95
C ALA A 82 17.55 -16.47 -16.75
N GLN A 83 17.67 -15.15 -16.96
CA GLN A 83 17.93 -14.16 -15.92
C GLN A 83 16.70 -13.29 -15.59
N THR A 84 15.51 -13.71 -16.05
CA THR A 84 14.25 -12.97 -15.83
C THR A 84 14.29 -11.55 -16.45
N ILE A 85 15.05 -11.37 -17.54
CA ILE A 85 15.14 -10.14 -18.32
C ILE A 85 14.24 -10.32 -19.56
N PHE A 86 13.45 -9.28 -19.88
CA PHE A 86 12.63 -9.28 -21.08
C PHE A 86 13.52 -9.13 -22.32
N TRP A 87 13.21 -9.92 -23.36
CA TRP A 87 13.81 -9.74 -24.66
C TRP A 87 13.30 -8.46 -25.32
N VAL A 88 14.20 -7.63 -25.83
CA VAL A 88 13.85 -6.42 -26.57
C VAL A 88 14.32 -6.58 -28.01
N PRO A 89 13.41 -6.82 -28.97
CA PRO A 89 13.76 -6.95 -30.38
C PRO A 89 14.36 -5.65 -30.92
N PRO A 90 15.20 -5.70 -31.96
CA PRO A 90 15.94 -4.55 -32.49
C PRO A 90 15.06 -3.31 -32.74
N GLU A 91 13.88 -3.50 -33.33
CA GLU A 91 12.93 -2.43 -33.65
C GLU A 91 12.30 -1.74 -32.42
N ALA A 92 12.46 -2.31 -31.23
CA ALA A 92 11.87 -1.80 -29.98
C ALA A 92 12.92 -1.25 -29.00
N ARG A 93 14.20 -1.22 -29.39
CA ARG A 93 15.29 -0.74 -28.51
C ARG A 93 15.19 0.77 -28.28
N TRP A 94 15.37 1.19 -27.05
CA TRP A 94 15.21 2.60 -26.64
C TRP A 94 16.09 3.61 -27.39
N PRO A 95 17.35 3.32 -27.75
CA PRO A 95 18.17 4.25 -28.52
C PRO A 95 17.54 4.65 -29.85
N ASP A 96 16.89 3.72 -30.55
CA ASP A 96 16.25 3.97 -31.84
C ASP A 96 14.98 4.82 -31.69
N LEU A 97 14.18 4.57 -30.66
CA LEU A 97 13.02 5.39 -30.30
C LEU A 97 13.44 6.82 -29.90
N LYS A 98 14.51 6.95 -29.12
CA LYS A 98 15.07 8.24 -28.74
C LYS A 98 15.54 9.04 -29.96
N ALA A 99 16.24 8.41 -30.89
CA ALA A 99 16.73 9.06 -32.11
C ALA A 99 15.59 9.63 -32.96
N GLN A 100 14.40 9.02 -32.89
CA GLN A 100 13.21 9.38 -33.64
C GLN A 100 12.17 10.16 -32.81
N ALA A 101 12.48 10.56 -31.59
CA ALA A 101 11.55 11.15 -30.63
C ALA A 101 10.83 12.42 -31.15
N ARG A 102 11.45 13.17 -32.05
CA ARG A 102 10.91 14.41 -32.63
C ARG A 102 10.12 14.23 -33.92
N GLN A 103 9.99 13.00 -34.43
CA GLN A 103 9.21 12.72 -35.63
C GLN A 103 7.71 12.74 -35.33
N ALA A 104 6.91 13.14 -36.32
CA ALA A 104 5.44 13.12 -36.19
C ALA A 104 4.89 11.69 -36.02
N THR A 105 5.64 10.68 -36.43
CA THR A 105 5.33 9.25 -36.35
C THR A 105 5.71 8.61 -35.00
N ILE A 106 6.28 9.36 -34.07
CA ILE A 106 6.80 8.81 -32.80
C ILE A 106 5.75 7.99 -32.03
N GLY A 107 4.48 8.39 -32.07
CA GLY A 107 3.41 7.64 -31.42
C GLY A 107 3.26 6.24 -32.02
N GLN A 108 3.30 6.11 -33.35
CA GLN A 108 3.23 4.82 -34.02
C GLN A 108 4.46 3.96 -33.72
N LEU A 109 5.65 4.55 -33.71
CA LEU A 109 6.89 3.84 -33.38
C LEU A 109 6.86 3.25 -31.97
N VAL A 110 6.31 3.99 -30.98
CA VAL A 110 6.13 3.47 -29.62
C VAL A 110 5.11 2.34 -29.59
N ASP A 111 3.98 2.46 -30.29
CA ASP A 111 2.96 1.41 -30.35
C ASP A 111 3.52 0.14 -31.01
N ASP A 112 4.30 0.26 -32.07
CA ASP A 112 4.95 -0.85 -32.77
C ASP A 112 6.00 -1.52 -31.88
N ALA A 113 6.80 -0.74 -31.14
CA ALA A 113 7.76 -1.25 -30.17
C ALA A 113 7.09 -2.04 -29.05
N MET A 114 6.01 -1.51 -28.48
CA MET A 114 5.22 -2.22 -27.47
C MET A 114 4.64 -3.54 -28.01
N ALA A 115 4.14 -3.53 -29.25
CA ALA A 115 3.61 -4.72 -29.90
C ALA A 115 4.70 -5.78 -30.14
N ALA A 116 5.90 -5.36 -30.59
CA ALA A 116 7.04 -6.25 -30.80
C ALA A 116 7.51 -6.91 -29.49
N ILE A 117 7.60 -6.14 -28.40
CA ILE A 117 7.96 -6.67 -27.09
C ILE A 117 6.93 -7.69 -26.59
N GLU A 118 5.64 -7.41 -26.72
CA GLU A 118 4.58 -8.36 -26.33
C GLU A 118 4.59 -9.64 -27.17
N ARG A 119 4.89 -9.54 -28.47
CA ARG A 119 4.99 -10.70 -29.35
C ARG A 119 6.04 -11.70 -28.85
N ASP A 120 7.18 -11.18 -28.40
CA ASP A 120 8.34 -12.00 -28.06
C ASP A 120 8.42 -12.34 -26.56
N ASN A 121 7.53 -11.75 -25.73
CA ASN A 121 7.45 -12.02 -24.29
C ASN A 121 6.01 -12.39 -23.88
N SER A 122 5.71 -13.68 -23.81
CA SER A 122 4.35 -14.19 -23.55
C SER A 122 3.73 -13.67 -22.23
N GLY A 123 4.54 -13.42 -21.22
CA GLY A 123 4.09 -12.86 -19.92
C GLY A 123 3.58 -11.42 -20.00
N LEU A 124 3.91 -10.69 -21.07
CA LEU A 124 3.47 -9.31 -21.30
C LEU A 124 2.31 -9.19 -22.30
N LYS A 125 1.82 -10.29 -22.84
CA LYS A 125 0.79 -10.28 -23.88
C LYS A 125 -0.48 -9.54 -23.43
N GLY A 126 -0.88 -8.49 -24.17
CA GLY A 126 -2.04 -7.66 -23.88
C GLY A 126 -1.87 -6.70 -22.69
N VAL A 127 -0.67 -6.56 -22.17
CA VAL A 127 -0.37 -5.76 -20.98
C VAL A 127 0.10 -4.36 -21.32
N LEU A 128 0.94 -4.20 -22.35
CA LEU A 128 1.56 -2.93 -22.67
C LEU A 128 0.57 -1.94 -23.30
N PRO A 129 0.62 -0.64 -22.97
CA PRO A 129 -0.22 0.37 -23.63
C PRO A 129 0.17 0.57 -25.09
N LYS A 130 -0.81 0.70 -25.98
CA LYS A 130 -0.64 0.87 -27.44
C LYS A 130 -1.57 1.94 -27.99
N ASP A 131 -1.58 3.10 -27.34
CA ASP A 131 -2.46 4.23 -27.68
C ASP A 131 -1.66 5.52 -27.93
N TYR A 132 -0.35 5.39 -28.25
CA TYR A 132 0.54 6.54 -28.42
C TYR A 132 0.34 7.21 -29.79
N ALA A 133 -0.16 6.49 -30.80
CA ALA A 133 -0.45 7.03 -32.12
C ALA A 133 -1.71 7.91 -32.16
N ARG A 134 -2.58 7.84 -31.15
CA ARG A 134 -3.86 8.54 -31.13
C ARG A 134 -3.72 10.05 -31.41
N PRO A 135 -4.68 10.68 -32.14
CA PRO A 135 -4.62 12.09 -32.50
C PRO A 135 -4.62 13.04 -31.28
N ALA A 136 -5.31 12.67 -30.21
CA ALA A 136 -5.41 13.49 -28.99
C ALA A 136 -4.06 13.66 -28.25
N LEU A 137 -3.08 12.77 -28.48
CA LEU A 137 -1.76 12.84 -27.86
C LEU A 137 -0.84 13.73 -28.69
N ASP A 138 -0.43 14.86 -28.14
CA ASP A 138 0.52 15.79 -28.75
C ASP A 138 1.90 15.10 -28.93
N LYS A 139 2.34 14.96 -30.19
CA LYS A 139 3.58 14.25 -30.55
C LYS A 139 4.85 15.01 -30.13
N GLN A 140 4.81 16.35 -30.05
CA GLN A 140 5.93 17.16 -29.58
C GLN A 140 6.13 16.96 -28.08
N ARG A 141 5.04 16.97 -27.31
CA ARG A 141 5.09 16.67 -25.86
C ARG A 141 5.52 15.23 -25.58
N LEU A 142 5.04 14.27 -26.37
CA LEU A 142 5.48 12.88 -26.29
C LEU A 142 6.98 12.76 -26.54
N GLY A 143 7.50 13.39 -27.59
CA GLY A 143 8.94 13.44 -27.87
C GLY A 143 9.76 14.06 -26.74
N SER A 144 9.28 15.17 -26.18
CA SER A 144 9.93 15.83 -25.03
C SER A 144 9.96 14.94 -23.78
N LEU A 145 8.90 14.16 -23.55
CA LEU A 145 8.86 13.19 -22.46
C LEU A 145 9.85 12.03 -22.68
N ILE A 146 9.97 11.52 -23.92
CA ILE A 146 10.96 10.51 -24.27
C ILE A 146 12.39 11.06 -24.08
N ASP A 147 12.67 12.29 -24.50
CA ASP A 147 13.97 12.94 -24.29
C ASP A 147 14.31 13.03 -22.80
N LEU A 148 13.34 13.39 -21.96
CA LEU A 148 13.54 13.48 -20.52
C LEU A 148 13.77 12.11 -19.87
N ILE A 149 12.92 11.14 -20.18
CA ILE A 149 13.05 9.77 -19.66
C ILE A 149 14.41 9.17 -20.09
N SER A 150 14.92 9.56 -21.25
CA SER A 150 16.24 9.13 -21.73
C SER A 150 17.42 9.60 -20.87
N ASN A 151 17.22 10.65 -20.08
CA ASN A 151 18.25 11.13 -19.15
C ASN A 151 18.31 10.33 -17.84
N ILE A 152 17.36 9.42 -17.63
CA ILE A 152 17.34 8.51 -16.49
C ILE A 152 18.05 7.23 -16.91
N SER A 153 19.01 6.80 -16.10
CA SER A 153 19.65 5.49 -16.26
C SER A 153 19.13 4.55 -15.18
N PHE A 154 18.57 3.42 -15.58
CA PHE A 154 18.18 2.33 -14.70
C PHE A 154 19.25 1.24 -14.60
N ARG A 155 20.48 1.52 -15.07
CA ARG A 155 21.61 0.58 -15.03
C ARG A 155 22.22 0.50 -13.62
N SER A 156 22.68 -0.70 -13.27
CA SER A 156 23.22 -1.00 -11.93
C SER A 156 24.63 -0.43 -11.67
N ASP A 157 25.34 0.00 -12.73
CA ASP A 157 26.73 0.42 -12.70
C ASP A 157 26.97 1.92 -12.45
N GLN A 158 25.92 2.73 -12.42
CA GLN A 158 26.05 4.15 -12.14
C GLN A 158 26.10 4.46 -10.64
N PRO A 159 27.08 5.26 -10.16
CA PRO A 159 27.09 5.72 -8.77
C PRO A 159 25.88 6.61 -8.52
N SER A 160 25.09 6.26 -7.51
CA SER A 160 23.98 7.12 -7.05
C SER A 160 24.52 8.49 -6.67
N PRO A 161 23.86 9.61 -7.04
CA PRO A 161 24.24 10.92 -6.56
C PRO A 161 24.30 10.93 -5.03
N PRO A 162 25.26 11.63 -4.41
CA PRO A 162 25.45 11.60 -2.96
C PRO A 162 24.19 12.11 -2.26
N SER A 163 23.62 11.30 -1.38
CA SER A 163 22.55 11.72 -0.47
C SER A 163 23.11 12.81 0.44
N PRO A 164 22.43 13.96 0.62
CA PRO A 164 22.80 14.90 1.65
C PRO A 164 22.66 14.22 3.02
N LEU A 165 23.77 14.13 3.74
CA LEU A 165 23.83 13.57 5.09
C LEU A 165 23.04 14.47 6.05
N PRO A 166 22.24 13.92 6.98
CA PRO A 166 21.75 14.68 8.11
C PRO A 166 22.95 15.07 8.99
N LEU A 167 23.08 16.33 9.32
CA LEU A 167 24.03 16.84 10.31
C LEU A 167 23.63 16.29 11.69
N GLY A 168 24.43 15.38 12.24
CA GLY A 168 24.27 14.85 13.60
C GLY A 168 25.11 13.60 13.85
N GLU A 169 26.30 13.80 14.37
CA GLU A 169 27.14 12.95 15.24
C GLU A 169 27.34 11.45 14.90
N GLY A 170 28.60 11.07 14.70
CA GLY A 170 29.09 9.70 14.79
C GLY A 170 29.82 9.21 13.56
N GLY A 171 31.15 9.37 13.55
CA GLY A 171 32.03 8.98 12.46
C GLY A 171 31.86 7.53 11.99
N ARG A 172 31.40 7.35 10.76
CA ARG A 172 31.53 6.09 10.03
C ARG A 172 32.86 6.09 9.27
N ARG A 173 33.58 4.98 9.38
CA ARG A 173 34.84 4.76 8.69
C ARG A 173 34.61 4.63 7.17
N PRO A 174 35.51 5.19 6.31
CA PRO A 174 35.47 4.95 4.86
C PRO A 174 35.81 3.48 4.60
N GLY A 175 34.84 2.70 4.09
CA GLY A 175 35.06 1.30 3.70
C GLY A 175 33.91 0.33 3.91
N GLU A 176 32.80 0.71 4.52
CA GLU A 176 31.63 -0.17 4.64
C GLU A 176 30.82 -0.14 3.34
N GLY A 177 30.73 -1.32 2.71
CA GLY A 177 30.28 -1.60 1.37
C GLY A 177 29.02 -0.85 0.93
N GLN A 178 29.13 -0.18 -0.20
CA GLN A 178 27.98 0.26 -1.00
C GLN A 178 27.17 -0.97 -1.38
N VAL A 179 26.00 -1.13 -0.78
CA VAL A 179 25.00 -2.10 -1.25
C VAL A 179 24.62 -1.66 -2.66
N LYS A 180 25.02 -2.41 -3.68
CA LYS A 180 24.56 -2.23 -5.06
C LYS A 180 23.04 -2.34 -5.07
N ARG A 181 22.35 -1.20 -5.17
CA ARG A 181 20.89 -1.19 -5.35
C ARG A 181 20.60 -1.71 -6.74
N SER A 182 19.74 -2.70 -6.82
CA SER A 182 19.28 -3.25 -8.09
C SER A 182 18.54 -2.17 -8.90
N ALA A 183 18.70 -2.21 -10.22
CA ALA A 183 17.89 -1.40 -11.15
C ALA A 183 16.38 -1.54 -10.90
N PHE A 184 15.96 -2.73 -10.48
CA PHE A 184 14.58 -3.04 -10.04
C PHE A 184 14.09 -2.15 -8.90
N ASP A 185 14.94 -1.87 -7.90
CA ASP A 185 14.57 -1.05 -6.75
C ASP A 185 14.36 0.43 -7.14
N LEU A 186 15.14 0.91 -8.11
CA LEU A 186 15.03 2.29 -8.58
C LEU A 186 13.74 2.50 -9.38
N LEU A 187 13.48 1.66 -10.38
CA LEU A 187 12.24 1.77 -11.16
C LEU A 187 11.02 1.54 -10.28
N GLY A 188 11.05 0.54 -9.39
CA GLY A 188 9.96 0.28 -8.45
C GLY A 188 9.58 1.53 -7.67
N ARG A 189 10.56 2.30 -7.16
CA ARG A 189 10.34 3.56 -6.45
C ARG A 189 9.76 4.65 -7.36
N VAL A 190 10.32 4.82 -8.55
CA VAL A 190 9.80 5.79 -9.53
C VAL A 190 8.36 5.46 -9.89
N TYR A 191 8.06 4.19 -10.13
CA TYR A 191 6.73 3.72 -10.46
C TYR A 191 5.72 3.99 -9.32
N GLU A 192 6.08 3.67 -8.08
CA GLU A 192 5.26 3.96 -6.89
C GLU A 192 5.07 5.45 -6.66
N TYR A 193 6.13 6.25 -6.86
CA TYR A 193 6.04 7.70 -6.78
C TYR A 193 5.00 8.24 -7.76
N PHE A 194 5.07 7.81 -9.03
CA PHE A 194 4.09 8.22 -10.03
C PHE A 194 2.66 7.77 -9.68
N LEU A 195 2.48 6.53 -9.23
CA LEU A 195 1.17 6.05 -8.78
C LEU A 195 0.60 6.92 -7.64
N SER A 196 1.44 7.29 -6.66
CA SER A 196 1.03 8.14 -5.54
C SER A 196 0.67 9.56 -5.99
N GLN A 197 1.44 10.15 -6.91
CA GLN A 197 1.17 11.48 -7.46
C GLN A 197 -0.11 11.49 -8.29
N PHE A 198 -0.35 10.46 -9.11
CA PHE A 198 -1.59 10.30 -9.85
C PHE A 198 -2.80 10.16 -8.92
N ALA A 199 -2.69 9.35 -7.87
CA ALA A 199 -3.76 9.21 -6.87
C ALA A 199 -4.09 10.56 -6.20
N SER A 200 -3.06 11.35 -5.88
CA SER A 200 -3.23 12.70 -5.33
C SER A 200 -3.87 13.68 -6.33
N ALA A 201 -3.51 13.59 -7.62
CA ALA A 201 -3.98 14.50 -8.66
C ALA A 201 -5.41 14.19 -9.15
N GLU A 202 -5.81 12.91 -9.16
CA GLU A 202 -7.15 12.46 -9.59
C GLU A 202 -8.25 12.75 -8.56
N GLY A 203 -7.87 13.10 -7.32
CA GLY A 203 -8.81 13.45 -6.25
C GLY A 203 -9.78 12.32 -5.90
N LYS A 204 -11.06 12.64 -5.62
CA LYS A 204 -12.06 11.66 -5.16
C LYS A 204 -12.34 10.50 -6.13
N LYS A 205 -12.05 10.65 -7.43
CA LYS A 205 -12.33 9.61 -8.44
C LYS A 205 -11.15 8.66 -8.70
N GLY A 206 -9.92 9.05 -8.39
CA GLY A 206 -8.72 8.26 -8.70
C GLY A 206 -8.02 7.66 -7.48
N GLY A 207 -8.17 8.26 -6.32
CA GLY A 207 -7.52 7.82 -5.09
C GLY A 207 -8.09 6.53 -4.47
N GLU A 208 -9.21 6.02 -5.01
CA GLU A 208 -9.79 4.74 -4.59
C GLU A 208 -8.90 3.54 -4.93
N PHE A 209 -7.97 3.71 -5.88
CA PHE A 209 -7.11 2.63 -6.39
C PHE A 209 -5.72 2.57 -5.75
N TYR A 210 -5.39 3.49 -4.85
CA TYR A 210 -4.07 3.51 -4.22
C TYR A 210 -4.16 3.40 -2.70
N THR A 211 -3.68 2.29 -2.18
CA THR A 211 -3.56 2.09 -0.74
C THR A 211 -2.24 2.67 -0.24
N PRO A 212 -2.25 3.57 0.75
CA PRO A 212 -1.03 4.13 1.32
C PRO A 212 -0.07 3.04 1.80
N ARG A 213 1.22 3.22 1.49
CA ARG A 213 2.26 2.22 1.77
C ARG A 213 2.31 1.79 3.24
N CYS A 214 2.10 2.72 4.17
CA CYS A 214 2.09 2.42 5.60
C CYS A 214 0.96 1.46 5.99
N ILE A 215 -0.22 1.54 5.34
CA ILE A 215 -1.35 0.63 5.58
C ILE A 215 -1.06 -0.75 4.98
N VAL A 216 -0.55 -0.79 3.75
CA VAL A 216 -0.17 -2.06 3.11
C VAL A 216 0.87 -2.78 3.95
N ARG A 217 1.90 -2.05 4.39
CA ARG A 217 2.94 -2.60 5.24
C ARG A 217 2.39 -3.10 6.58
N LEU A 218 1.49 -2.35 7.21
CA LEU A 218 0.84 -2.78 8.46
C LEU A 218 0.08 -4.10 8.27
N LEU A 219 -0.71 -4.23 7.19
CA LEU A 219 -1.43 -5.48 6.88
C LEU A 219 -0.45 -6.65 6.68
N VAL A 220 0.63 -6.45 5.93
CA VAL A 220 1.63 -7.49 5.67
C VAL A 220 2.39 -7.87 6.94
N GLU A 221 2.80 -6.89 7.76
CA GLU A 221 3.49 -7.13 9.04
C GLU A 221 2.58 -7.87 10.05
N MET A 222 1.27 -7.64 10.02
CA MET A 222 0.32 -8.34 10.90
C MET A 222 0.01 -9.76 10.40
N LEU A 223 -0.14 -9.97 9.09
CA LEU A 223 -0.50 -11.28 8.53
C LEU A 223 0.71 -12.19 8.32
N GLU A 224 1.89 -11.64 8.02
CA GLU A 224 3.14 -12.39 7.77
C GLU A 224 2.97 -13.51 6.74
N PRO A 225 2.67 -13.19 5.47
CA PRO A 225 2.45 -14.20 4.43
C PRO A 225 3.77 -14.84 3.98
N PHE A 226 4.36 -15.71 4.81
CA PHE A 226 5.65 -16.34 4.51
C PHE A 226 5.59 -17.40 3.41
N GLN A 227 4.48 -18.12 3.28
CA GLN A 227 4.27 -19.17 2.29
C GLN A 227 2.79 -19.39 2.01
N GLY A 228 2.46 -20.00 0.86
CA GLY A 228 1.10 -20.34 0.50
C GLY A 228 0.46 -19.39 -0.49
N ARG A 229 -0.85 -19.41 -0.58
CA ARG A 229 -1.64 -18.65 -1.56
C ARG A 229 -2.07 -17.29 -0.98
N VAL A 230 -1.65 -16.23 -1.64
CA VAL A 230 -2.00 -14.84 -1.30
C VAL A 230 -2.99 -14.33 -2.34
N TYR A 231 -4.15 -13.83 -1.90
CA TYR A 231 -5.22 -13.36 -2.78
C TYR A 231 -5.63 -11.93 -2.46
N ASP A 232 -5.89 -11.15 -3.51
CA ASP A 232 -6.53 -9.84 -3.43
C ASP A 232 -7.64 -9.76 -4.49
N PRO A 233 -8.94 -9.73 -4.08
CA PRO A 233 -10.07 -9.69 -5.00
C PRO A 233 -10.29 -8.34 -5.70
N CYS A 234 -9.55 -7.31 -5.32
CA CYS A 234 -9.65 -5.94 -5.85
C CYS A 234 -8.26 -5.28 -5.87
N CYS A 235 -7.31 -5.97 -6.52
CA CYS A 235 -5.88 -5.76 -6.32
C CYS A 235 -5.33 -4.40 -6.79
N GLY A 236 -6.12 -3.59 -7.47
CA GLY A 236 -5.68 -2.29 -7.95
C GLY A 236 -4.40 -2.41 -8.79
N SER A 237 -3.40 -1.63 -8.44
CA SER A 237 -2.07 -1.69 -9.06
C SER A 237 -1.15 -2.79 -8.49
N ALA A 238 -1.67 -3.76 -7.76
CA ALA A 238 -0.93 -4.88 -7.14
C ALA A 238 0.02 -4.48 -5.98
N GLY A 239 -0.23 -3.35 -5.32
CA GLY A 239 0.61 -2.85 -4.23
C GLY A 239 0.73 -3.82 -3.05
N MET A 240 -0.36 -4.53 -2.69
CA MET A 240 -0.37 -5.53 -1.62
C MET A 240 0.61 -6.68 -1.91
N PHE A 241 0.63 -7.18 -3.15
CA PHE A 241 1.53 -8.26 -3.55
C PHE A 241 2.99 -7.83 -3.56
N VAL A 242 3.27 -6.63 -4.04
CA VAL A 242 4.63 -6.06 -4.05
C VAL A 242 5.18 -6.02 -2.62
N GLN A 243 4.43 -5.46 -1.68
CA GLN A 243 4.85 -5.36 -0.28
C GLN A 243 4.97 -6.75 0.38
N SER A 244 4.11 -7.71 0.04
CA SER A 244 4.22 -9.09 0.53
C SER A 244 5.53 -9.74 0.10
N VAL A 245 5.94 -9.57 -1.16
CA VAL A 245 7.21 -10.08 -1.67
C VAL A 245 8.42 -9.33 -1.09
N GLU A 246 8.32 -8.01 -0.93
CA GLU A 246 9.37 -7.21 -0.27
C GLU A 246 9.57 -7.65 1.19
N PHE A 247 8.48 -7.90 1.91
CA PHE A 247 8.53 -8.46 3.27
C PHE A 247 9.30 -9.78 3.31
N LEU A 248 8.98 -10.71 2.41
CA LEU A 248 9.68 -11.99 2.34
C LEU A 248 11.18 -11.84 2.03
N ARG A 249 11.53 -10.97 1.07
CA ARG A 249 12.93 -10.69 0.71
C ARG A 249 13.70 -10.07 1.87
N ALA A 250 13.09 -9.15 2.62
CA ALA A 250 13.71 -8.53 3.78
C ALA A 250 14.01 -9.55 4.89
N HIS A 251 13.08 -10.47 5.13
CA HIS A 251 13.24 -11.51 6.16
C HIS A 251 14.19 -12.64 5.74
N ALA A 252 14.20 -13.03 4.45
CA ALA A 252 15.13 -14.04 3.93
C ALA A 252 16.61 -13.61 4.04
N ASN A 253 16.89 -12.32 3.90
CA ASN A 253 18.25 -11.77 3.94
C ASN A 253 18.74 -11.42 5.37
N GLY A 254 17.96 -11.70 6.40
CA GLY A 254 18.31 -11.33 7.79
C GLY A 254 18.35 -9.81 8.05
N ASN A 255 18.02 -8.98 7.06
CA ASN A 255 18.01 -7.53 7.10
C ASN A 255 16.60 -6.95 7.37
N GLY A 256 15.72 -7.70 8.03
CA GLY A 256 14.47 -7.10 8.49
C GLY A 256 14.82 -5.86 9.34
N ASN A 257 14.32 -4.68 8.96
CA ASN A 257 14.45 -3.46 9.73
C ASN A 257 13.71 -3.65 11.07
N LEU A 258 14.37 -4.34 11.98
CA LEU A 258 13.98 -4.33 13.39
C LEU A 258 14.33 -2.95 13.95
N PRO A 259 13.49 -2.37 14.83
CA PRO A 259 13.80 -1.14 15.55
C PRO A 259 15.20 -1.21 16.14
N ALA A 260 15.91 -0.09 16.18
CA ALA A 260 17.35 0.02 16.48
C ALA A 260 17.85 -0.67 17.76
N GLY A 261 16.94 -1.09 18.66
CA GLY A 261 17.27 -1.84 19.89
C GLY A 261 17.40 -3.37 19.72
N ARG A 262 17.09 -3.95 18.55
CA ARG A 262 17.07 -5.42 18.33
C ARG A 262 18.08 -5.93 17.28
N GLN A 263 18.89 -5.09 16.68
CA GLN A 263 19.87 -5.48 15.64
C GLN A 263 21.01 -6.38 16.15
N ALA A 264 21.20 -6.51 17.44
CA ALA A 264 22.37 -7.21 18.03
C ALA A 264 22.26 -8.74 18.12
N ALA A 265 21.11 -9.36 17.81
CA ALA A 265 20.87 -10.79 18.10
C ALA A 265 20.58 -11.69 16.91
N ALA A 266 20.40 -11.18 15.68
CA ALA A 266 20.06 -12.00 14.52
C ALA A 266 21.30 -12.36 13.69
N LYS A 267 21.93 -13.51 13.98
CA LYS A 267 22.86 -14.13 13.02
C LYS A 267 22.03 -14.73 11.86
N PRO A 268 22.45 -14.55 10.59
CA PRO A 268 21.77 -15.15 9.46
C PRO A 268 21.77 -16.67 9.61
N ALA A 269 20.63 -17.31 9.32
CA ALA A 269 20.51 -18.76 9.35
C ALA A 269 21.51 -19.38 8.37
N LYS A 270 22.38 -20.26 8.86
CA LYS A 270 23.34 -20.98 8.01
C LYS A 270 22.54 -21.85 7.03
N GLY A 271 22.57 -21.51 5.74
CA GLY A 271 22.01 -22.30 4.66
C GLY A 271 20.93 -21.64 3.79
N ALA A 272 20.50 -20.41 4.05
CA ALA A 272 19.61 -19.70 3.13
C ALA A 272 20.40 -19.34 1.85
N LYS A 273 20.03 -19.96 0.72
CA LYS A 273 20.58 -19.59 -0.59
C LYS A 273 20.11 -18.18 -0.94
N ALA A 274 21.03 -17.25 -1.11
CA ALA A 274 20.74 -15.95 -1.68
C ALA A 274 20.05 -16.18 -3.05
N GLY A 275 18.83 -15.63 -3.24
CA GLY A 275 18.07 -15.78 -4.48
C GLY A 275 16.97 -16.85 -4.48
N ALA A 276 16.60 -17.46 -3.34
CA ALA A 276 15.43 -18.32 -3.29
C ALA A 276 14.16 -17.54 -3.67
N LYS A 277 13.38 -18.06 -4.64
CA LYS A 277 12.08 -17.49 -5.00
C LYS A 277 11.18 -17.49 -3.75
N PRO A 278 10.34 -16.43 -3.56
CA PRO A 278 9.35 -16.41 -2.50
C PRO A 278 8.43 -17.63 -2.63
N ASP A 279 8.15 -18.32 -1.52
CA ASP A 279 7.28 -19.52 -1.48
C ASP A 279 5.79 -19.13 -1.38
N ILE A 280 5.41 -18.05 -2.06
CA ILE A 280 4.01 -17.61 -2.17
C ILE A 280 3.53 -17.69 -3.61
N SER A 281 2.26 -18.08 -3.76
CA SER A 281 1.52 -18.05 -5.03
C SER A 281 0.52 -16.89 -4.99
N ILE A 282 0.63 -15.96 -5.93
CA ILE A 282 -0.14 -14.72 -5.96
C ILE A 282 -1.33 -14.85 -6.90
N TYR A 283 -2.50 -14.50 -6.40
CA TYR A 283 -3.76 -14.44 -7.14
C TYR A 283 -4.41 -13.08 -6.95
N GLY A 284 -4.90 -12.48 -8.01
CA GLY A 284 -5.56 -11.19 -7.93
C GLY A 284 -6.65 -11.03 -8.98
N GLN A 285 -7.58 -10.11 -8.70
CA GLN A 285 -8.59 -9.71 -9.64
C GLN A 285 -8.76 -8.20 -9.65
N GLU A 286 -8.96 -7.62 -10.82
CA GLU A 286 -9.18 -6.19 -10.99
C GLU A 286 -10.24 -5.95 -12.08
N SER A 287 -11.25 -5.14 -11.77
CA SER A 287 -12.38 -4.86 -12.67
C SER A 287 -12.04 -3.85 -13.76
N ASN A 288 -11.18 -2.88 -13.45
CA ASN A 288 -10.75 -1.87 -14.40
C ASN A 288 -9.60 -2.42 -15.27
N TYR A 289 -9.86 -2.54 -16.58
CA TYR A 289 -8.90 -3.11 -17.54
C TYR A 289 -7.55 -2.37 -17.53
N THR A 290 -7.59 -1.07 -17.38
CA THR A 290 -6.40 -0.22 -17.38
C THR A 290 -5.58 -0.40 -16.11
N THR A 291 -6.25 -0.47 -14.96
CA THR A 291 -5.61 -0.75 -13.66
C THR A 291 -5.06 -2.18 -13.61
N TRP A 292 -5.78 -3.16 -14.19
CA TRP A 292 -5.28 -4.52 -14.37
C TRP A 292 -3.95 -4.56 -15.14
N ARG A 293 -3.83 -3.81 -16.24
CA ARG A 293 -2.56 -3.69 -16.99
C ARG A 293 -1.46 -3.11 -16.12
N LEU A 294 -1.75 -2.06 -15.34
CA LEU A 294 -0.80 -1.48 -14.40
C LEU A 294 -0.33 -2.50 -13.35
N ALA A 295 -1.25 -3.32 -12.81
CA ALA A 295 -0.90 -4.40 -11.89
C ALA A 295 0.06 -5.40 -12.52
N LYS A 296 -0.23 -5.86 -13.73
CA LYS A 296 0.64 -6.78 -14.48
C LYS A 296 2.03 -6.18 -14.73
N MET A 297 2.09 -4.93 -15.16
CA MET A 297 3.36 -4.22 -15.36
C MET A 297 4.13 -4.07 -14.05
N ASN A 298 3.45 -3.68 -12.96
CA ASN A 298 4.05 -3.50 -11.63
C ASN A 298 4.70 -4.79 -11.09
N LEU A 299 4.04 -5.93 -11.27
CA LEU A 299 4.58 -7.24 -10.90
C LEU A 299 5.75 -7.63 -11.82
N ALA A 300 5.58 -7.45 -13.14
CA ALA A 300 6.60 -7.79 -14.14
C ALA A 300 7.93 -7.05 -13.91
N ILE A 301 7.88 -5.74 -13.62
CA ILE A 301 9.04 -4.92 -13.26
C ILE A 301 9.86 -5.54 -12.11
N ARG A 302 9.20 -6.19 -11.17
CA ARG A 302 9.83 -6.76 -9.97
C ARG A 302 10.14 -8.24 -10.07
N GLY A 303 9.91 -8.83 -11.24
CA GLY A 303 10.07 -10.27 -11.46
C GLY A 303 9.15 -11.11 -10.56
N ILE A 304 7.95 -10.59 -10.29
CA ILE A 304 6.96 -11.26 -9.45
C ILE A 304 5.94 -11.95 -10.36
N ASP A 305 5.86 -13.28 -10.26
CA ASP A 305 4.83 -14.05 -10.93
C ASP A 305 3.50 -13.94 -10.17
N GLY A 306 2.40 -13.70 -10.89
CA GLY A 306 1.07 -13.62 -10.31
C GLY A 306 -0.05 -13.87 -11.31
N GLN A 307 -1.05 -14.61 -10.87
CA GLN A 307 -2.27 -14.88 -11.64
C GLN A 307 -3.27 -13.74 -11.43
N ILE A 308 -3.07 -12.64 -12.15
CA ILE A 308 -3.93 -11.45 -12.05
C ILE A 308 -4.93 -11.49 -13.22
N SER A 309 -6.21 -11.60 -12.88
CA SER A 309 -7.31 -11.69 -13.83
C SER A 309 -8.08 -10.39 -13.95
N HIS A 310 -8.57 -10.09 -15.16
CA HIS A 310 -9.48 -8.96 -15.40
C HIS A 310 -10.93 -9.43 -15.28
N GLY A 311 -11.74 -8.70 -14.52
CA GLY A 311 -13.18 -8.95 -14.35
C GLY A 311 -13.75 -8.39 -13.07
N ASP A 312 -15.06 -8.19 -13.06
CA ASP A 312 -15.82 -7.81 -11.87
C ASP A 312 -15.88 -8.98 -10.88
N THR A 313 -15.38 -8.77 -9.68
CA THR A 313 -15.24 -9.82 -8.65
C THR A 313 -16.57 -10.39 -8.19
N PHE A 314 -17.65 -9.61 -8.21
CA PHE A 314 -18.95 -10.09 -7.80
C PHE A 314 -19.67 -10.87 -8.91
N HIS A 315 -19.66 -10.34 -10.15
CA HIS A 315 -20.42 -10.88 -11.28
C HIS A 315 -19.61 -11.83 -12.17
N ASN A 316 -18.29 -11.81 -12.07
CA ASN A 316 -17.40 -12.63 -12.90
C ASN A 316 -16.14 -13.01 -12.10
N ASP A 317 -16.34 -13.77 -11.03
CA ASP A 317 -15.24 -14.31 -10.22
C ASP A 317 -14.34 -15.19 -11.09
N ARG A 318 -13.11 -14.77 -11.25
CA ARG A 318 -12.10 -15.43 -12.10
C ARG A 318 -11.29 -16.49 -11.36
N HIS A 319 -11.49 -16.59 -10.05
CA HIS A 319 -10.82 -17.56 -9.18
C HIS A 319 -11.81 -18.36 -8.31
N PRO A 320 -12.93 -18.88 -8.86
CA PRO A 320 -14.08 -19.37 -8.08
C PRO A 320 -13.75 -20.50 -7.11
N ASP A 321 -12.74 -21.31 -7.41
CA ASP A 321 -12.33 -22.47 -6.60
C ASP A 321 -11.14 -22.16 -5.68
N LEU A 322 -10.60 -20.94 -5.74
CA LEU A 322 -9.47 -20.56 -4.92
C LEU A 322 -9.84 -20.54 -3.44
N LYS A 323 -9.03 -21.22 -2.62
CA LYS A 323 -9.02 -21.11 -1.17
C LYS A 323 -7.65 -20.61 -0.75
N ALA A 324 -7.59 -19.32 -0.39
CA ALA A 324 -6.37 -18.63 -0.08
C ALA A 324 -5.96 -18.78 1.38
N ASP A 325 -4.68 -18.92 1.62
CA ASP A 325 -4.11 -18.99 2.96
C ASP A 325 -4.04 -17.59 3.58
N PHE A 326 -3.81 -16.57 2.75
CA PHE A 326 -3.82 -15.15 3.11
C PHE A 326 -4.64 -14.34 2.13
N ILE A 327 -5.49 -13.46 2.63
CA ILE A 327 -6.19 -12.45 1.81
C ILE A 327 -5.83 -11.07 2.35
N LEU A 328 -5.27 -10.22 1.47
CA LEU A 328 -4.96 -8.83 1.76
C LEU A 328 -5.70 -7.96 0.75
N ALA A 329 -6.56 -7.05 1.22
CA ALA A 329 -7.38 -6.26 0.31
C ALA A 329 -7.67 -4.84 0.81
N ASN A 330 -7.87 -3.94 -0.13
CA ASN A 330 -8.47 -2.62 0.12
C ASN A 330 -9.66 -2.43 -0.83
N PRO A 331 -10.82 -3.02 -0.51
CA PRO A 331 -12.01 -2.89 -1.36
C PRO A 331 -12.48 -1.44 -1.46
N PRO A 332 -13.11 -1.04 -2.57
CA PRO A 332 -13.72 0.28 -2.68
C PRO A 332 -14.83 0.44 -1.63
N PHE A 333 -14.82 1.60 -0.91
CA PHE A 333 -15.72 1.85 0.20
C PHE A 333 -17.10 2.30 -0.27
N ASN A 334 -18.15 1.77 0.37
CA ASN A 334 -19.53 2.25 0.26
C ASN A 334 -20.06 2.32 -1.19
N VAL A 335 -19.69 1.39 -2.05
CA VAL A 335 -20.20 1.33 -3.42
C VAL A 335 -21.68 0.97 -3.40
N SER A 336 -22.52 1.83 -3.99
CA SER A 336 -23.97 1.67 -4.04
C SER A 336 -24.44 0.86 -5.26
N ASP A 337 -23.80 1.06 -6.41
CA ASP A 337 -24.23 0.48 -7.70
C ASP A 337 -23.42 -0.75 -8.07
N TRP A 338 -23.31 -1.71 -7.16
CA TRP A 338 -22.53 -2.93 -7.37
C TRP A 338 -23.33 -4.09 -7.98
N GLY A 339 -24.61 -3.87 -8.34
CA GLY A 339 -25.46 -4.88 -8.98
C GLY A 339 -25.92 -6.01 -8.06
N GLY A 340 -25.97 -5.78 -6.75
CA GLY A 340 -26.33 -6.76 -5.72
C GLY A 340 -27.71 -7.39 -5.89
N GLU A 341 -28.63 -6.69 -6.56
CA GLU A 341 -29.97 -7.20 -6.85
C GLU A 341 -29.95 -8.47 -7.71
N ARG A 342 -28.96 -8.63 -8.58
CA ARG A 342 -28.75 -9.81 -9.42
C ARG A 342 -28.08 -10.97 -8.70
N LEU A 343 -27.59 -10.74 -7.48
CA LEU A 343 -26.82 -11.68 -6.68
C LEU A 343 -27.49 -12.06 -5.37
N LYS A 344 -28.82 -11.88 -5.25
CA LYS A 344 -29.58 -12.14 -3.99
C LYS A 344 -29.38 -13.57 -3.48
N ASP A 345 -29.31 -14.54 -4.39
CA ASP A 345 -29.19 -15.97 -4.08
C ASP A 345 -27.75 -16.50 -4.25
N ASP A 346 -26.76 -15.63 -4.22
CA ASP A 346 -25.37 -16.03 -4.41
C ASP A 346 -24.87 -16.89 -3.23
N LYS A 347 -24.22 -17.99 -3.56
CA LYS A 347 -23.69 -18.97 -2.58
C LYS A 347 -22.68 -18.39 -1.58
N ARG A 348 -22.14 -17.19 -1.83
CA ARG A 348 -21.21 -16.50 -0.94
C ARG A 348 -21.90 -15.86 0.28
N TRP A 349 -23.23 -15.62 0.21
CA TRP A 349 -23.97 -14.87 1.23
C TRP A 349 -24.41 -15.74 2.42
N HIS A 350 -23.49 -16.50 3.02
CA HIS A 350 -23.79 -17.37 4.17
C HIS A 350 -24.25 -16.65 5.43
N TYR A 351 -23.86 -15.40 5.59
CA TYR A 351 -24.10 -14.60 6.80
C TYR A 351 -25.24 -13.59 6.62
N GLY A 352 -25.93 -13.65 5.51
CA GLY A 352 -27.02 -12.77 5.13
C GLY A 352 -26.78 -12.05 3.81
N THR A 353 -27.84 -11.73 3.08
CA THR A 353 -27.74 -11.04 1.78
C THR A 353 -27.27 -9.60 1.98
N PRO A 354 -26.15 -9.18 1.37
CA PRO A 354 -25.67 -7.80 1.47
C PRO A 354 -26.66 -6.81 0.87
N PRO A 355 -26.79 -5.60 1.45
CA PRO A 355 -27.72 -4.60 0.94
C PRO A 355 -27.30 -4.11 -0.45
N ALA A 356 -28.28 -3.90 -1.35
CA ALA A 356 -28.02 -3.38 -2.70
C ALA A 356 -27.35 -2.00 -2.69
N GLY A 357 -27.60 -1.18 -1.67
CA GLY A 357 -27.03 0.16 -1.52
C GLY A 357 -25.62 0.21 -0.91
N SER A 358 -25.01 -0.94 -0.56
CA SER A 358 -23.64 -0.97 0.01
C SER A 358 -22.98 -2.31 -0.22
N ALA A 359 -21.82 -2.30 -0.89
CA ALA A 359 -21.03 -3.50 -1.17
C ALA A 359 -20.11 -3.92 -0.01
N ASN A 360 -20.02 -3.16 1.08
CA ASN A 360 -19.05 -3.42 2.14
C ASN A 360 -19.11 -4.86 2.65
N PHE A 361 -20.28 -5.36 2.99
CA PHE A 361 -20.44 -6.74 3.48
C PHE A 361 -20.52 -7.80 2.37
N ALA A 362 -20.68 -7.41 1.11
CA ALA A 362 -20.44 -8.29 -0.03
C ALA A 362 -18.94 -8.60 -0.15
N TRP A 363 -18.07 -7.61 0.00
CA TRP A 363 -16.63 -7.80 0.07
C TRP A 363 -16.22 -8.69 1.24
N VAL A 364 -16.74 -8.43 2.44
CA VAL A 364 -16.43 -9.26 3.62
C VAL A 364 -16.80 -10.73 3.37
N GLN A 365 -17.99 -11.01 2.84
CA GLN A 365 -18.44 -12.38 2.60
C GLN A 365 -17.72 -13.04 1.43
N HIS A 366 -17.36 -12.29 0.37
CA HIS A 366 -16.50 -12.79 -0.69
C HIS A 366 -15.12 -13.20 -0.14
N ILE A 367 -14.52 -12.38 0.70
CA ILE A 367 -13.25 -12.69 1.38
C ILE A 367 -13.39 -13.97 2.21
N VAL A 368 -14.42 -14.08 3.05
CA VAL A 368 -14.67 -15.30 3.85
C VAL A 368 -14.85 -16.52 2.95
N HIS A 369 -15.57 -16.39 1.83
CA HIS A 369 -15.77 -17.50 0.88
C HIS A 369 -14.46 -18.04 0.33
N HIS A 370 -13.49 -17.17 0.06
CA HIS A 370 -12.19 -17.54 -0.51
C HIS A 370 -11.12 -17.90 0.53
N LEU A 371 -11.38 -17.78 1.83
CA LEU A 371 -10.44 -18.26 2.84
C LEU A 371 -10.32 -19.79 2.86
N ALA A 372 -9.09 -20.27 2.94
CA ALA A 372 -8.77 -21.67 3.25
C ALA A 372 -9.26 -22.02 4.67
N PRO A 373 -9.37 -23.33 5.02
CA PRO A 373 -9.83 -23.74 6.35
C PRO A 373 -9.03 -23.17 7.53
N ALA A 374 -7.73 -22.92 7.34
CA ALA A 374 -6.85 -22.25 8.32
C ALA A 374 -6.43 -20.84 7.85
N GLY A 375 -7.08 -20.31 6.81
CA GLY A 375 -6.73 -19.02 6.19
C GLY A 375 -7.08 -17.84 7.07
N VAL A 376 -6.33 -16.77 6.88
CA VAL A 376 -6.50 -15.48 7.56
C VAL A 376 -6.63 -14.35 6.53
N ALA A 377 -7.42 -13.35 6.85
CA ALA A 377 -7.57 -12.15 6.01
C ALA A 377 -7.33 -10.89 6.81
N GLY A 378 -6.73 -9.89 6.17
CA GLY A 378 -6.64 -8.52 6.68
C GLY A 378 -7.03 -7.55 5.57
N PHE A 379 -8.01 -6.71 5.82
CA PHE A 379 -8.49 -5.78 4.79
C PHE A 379 -8.99 -4.47 5.37
N VAL A 380 -9.08 -3.48 4.52
CA VAL A 380 -9.48 -2.12 4.88
C VAL A 380 -10.97 -1.93 4.61
N LEU A 381 -11.68 -1.29 5.52
CA LEU A 381 -13.05 -0.80 5.29
C LEU A 381 -13.25 0.57 5.94
N ALA A 382 -14.30 1.27 5.51
CA ALA A 382 -14.74 2.49 6.17
C ALA A 382 -15.19 2.22 7.62
N ASN A 383 -14.96 3.17 8.52
CA ASN A 383 -15.31 3.02 9.94
C ASN A 383 -16.78 2.66 10.18
N GLY A 384 -17.70 3.08 9.30
CA GLY A 384 -19.11 2.72 9.37
C GLY A 384 -19.35 1.21 9.44
N SER A 385 -18.50 0.40 8.80
CA SER A 385 -18.61 -1.07 8.81
C SER A 385 -18.59 -1.68 10.23
N MET A 386 -17.93 -1.01 11.18
CA MET A 386 -17.84 -1.48 12.56
C MET A 386 -19.13 -1.32 13.37
N SER A 387 -20.04 -0.42 12.97
CA SER A 387 -21.19 -0.03 13.80
C SER A 387 -22.48 0.22 13.04
N SER A 388 -22.47 0.34 11.72
CA SER A 388 -23.68 0.57 10.92
C SER A 388 -24.69 -0.55 11.08
N ASN A 389 -25.96 -0.18 11.27
CA ASN A 389 -27.10 -1.08 11.27
C ASN A 389 -28.03 -0.82 10.08
N GLN A 390 -27.59 0.02 9.13
CA GLN A 390 -28.38 0.36 7.95
C GLN A 390 -28.57 -0.87 7.06
N SER A 391 -29.77 -1.01 6.52
CA SER A 391 -30.13 -1.97 5.47
C SER A 391 -29.69 -3.43 5.76
N GLY A 392 -29.63 -3.85 7.03
CA GLY A 392 -29.28 -5.23 7.40
C GLY A 392 -27.79 -5.49 7.61
N GLU A 393 -26.89 -4.50 7.42
CA GLU A 393 -25.46 -4.67 7.68
C GLU A 393 -25.15 -5.14 9.11
N GLY A 394 -25.93 -4.68 10.10
CA GLY A 394 -25.79 -5.08 11.50
C GLY A 394 -26.00 -6.58 11.73
N GLU A 395 -26.97 -7.19 11.05
CA GLU A 395 -27.25 -8.63 11.17
C GLU A 395 -26.15 -9.48 10.51
N ILE A 396 -25.60 -9.05 9.37
CA ILE A 396 -24.47 -9.74 8.74
C ILE A 396 -23.25 -9.67 9.67
N ARG A 397 -22.97 -8.49 10.22
CA ARG A 397 -21.86 -8.30 11.19
C ARG A 397 -22.03 -9.18 12.41
N LYS A 398 -23.23 -9.24 12.97
CA LYS A 398 -23.58 -10.13 14.08
C LYS A 398 -23.34 -11.60 13.72
N SER A 399 -23.82 -12.05 12.56
CA SER A 399 -23.63 -13.43 12.10
C SER A 399 -22.14 -13.81 11.96
N LEU A 400 -21.30 -12.89 11.46
CA LEU A 400 -19.84 -13.07 11.36
C LEU A 400 -19.17 -13.17 12.74
N ILE A 401 -19.60 -12.36 13.71
CA ILE A 401 -19.12 -12.38 15.09
C ILE A 401 -19.52 -13.68 15.79
N GLU A 402 -20.80 -14.08 15.66
CA GLU A 402 -21.30 -15.32 16.27
C GLU A 402 -20.67 -16.58 15.66
N ALA A 403 -20.24 -16.51 14.39
CA ALA A 403 -19.45 -17.55 13.75
C ALA A 403 -17.97 -17.54 14.17
N ASP A 404 -17.59 -16.65 15.10
CA ASP A 404 -16.23 -16.49 15.63
C ASP A 404 -15.14 -16.24 14.56
N LEU A 405 -15.50 -15.56 13.46
CA LEU A 405 -14.59 -15.27 12.35
C LEU A 405 -13.74 -14.02 12.59
N VAL A 406 -14.24 -13.05 13.38
CA VAL A 406 -13.51 -11.80 13.64
C VAL A 406 -12.39 -12.06 14.63
N ASP A 407 -11.14 -11.85 14.19
CA ASP A 407 -9.94 -12.08 14.99
C ASP A 407 -9.42 -10.79 15.64
N CYS A 408 -9.27 -9.72 14.83
CA CYS A 408 -8.80 -8.42 15.35
C CYS A 408 -9.46 -7.27 14.59
N MET A 409 -9.67 -6.15 15.30
CA MET A 409 -10.15 -4.88 14.75
C MET A 409 -9.18 -3.76 15.09
N VAL A 410 -8.73 -3.00 14.09
CA VAL A 410 -7.84 -1.84 14.29
C VAL A 410 -8.53 -0.57 13.79
N ALA A 411 -8.77 0.39 14.68
CA ALA A 411 -9.22 1.73 14.27
C ALA A 411 -8.01 2.58 13.87
N LEU A 412 -7.98 3.04 12.63
CA LEU A 412 -6.88 3.85 12.09
C LEU A 412 -7.11 5.36 12.30
N PRO A 413 -6.03 6.17 12.33
CA PRO A 413 -6.15 7.62 12.30
C PRO A 413 -6.80 8.09 10.99
N GLY A 414 -7.47 9.23 11.03
CA GLY A 414 -7.93 9.91 9.82
C GLY A 414 -6.77 10.47 9.00
N LYS A 415 -7.06 10.87 7.76
CA LYS A 415 -6.11 11.52 6.83
C LYS A 415 -4.97 10.61 6.32
N LEU A 416 -5.09 9.29 6.42
CA LEU A 416 -4.10 8.36 5.86
C LEU A 416 -4.26 8.20 4.35
N PHE A 417 -5.48 8.29 3.83
CA PHE A 417 -5.76 8.13 2.40
C PHE A 417 -5.71 9.45 1.65
N TYR A 418 -5.15 9.44 0.44
CA TYR A 418 -5.07 10.64 -0.41
C TYR A 418 -6.44 11.09 -0.93
N SER A 419 -7.35 10.14 -1.17
CA SER A 419 -8.69 10.40 -1.73
C SER A 419 -9.74 10.79 -0.70
N THR A 420 -9.53 10.48 0.57
CA THR A 420 -10.51 10.75 1.62
C THR A 420 -9.88 11.06 2.96
N GLN A 421 -10.50 11.98 3.69
CA GLN A 421 -10.12 12.26 5.08
C GLN A 421 -10.88 11.36 6.07
N ILE A 422 -11.79 10.53 5.57
CA ILE A 422 -12.61 9.63 6.39
C ILE A 422 -11.69 8.60 7.05
N PRO A 423 -11.80 8.41 8.38
CA PRO A 423 -11.06 7.34 9.04
C PRO A 423 -11.48 5.98 8.52
N ALA A 424 -10.51 5.10 8.32
CA ALA A 424 -10.73 3.70 7.97
C ALA A 424 -10.41 2.79 9.15
N CYS A 425 -10.83 1.54 9.04
CA CYS A 425 -10.49 0.48 9.98
C CYS A 425 -9.92 -0.73 9.26
N LEU A 426 -9.14 -1.53 9.98
CA LEU A 426 -8.69 -2.83 9.48
C LEU A 426 -9.52 -3.92 10.16
N TRP A 427 -10.02 -4.81 9.34
CA TRP A 427 -10.65 -6.06 9.74
C TRP A 427 -9.65 -7.18 9.58
N PHE A 428 -9.50 -8.00 10.62
CA PHE A 428 -8.79 -9.26 10.54
C PHE A 428 -9.76 -10.40 10.81
N LEU A 429 -9.84 -11.33 9.86
CA LEU A 429 -10.67 -12.52 9.96
C LEU A 429 -9.78 -13.76 9.99
N ALA A 430 -10.16 -14.76 10.77
CA ALA A 430 -9.52 -16.08 10.82
C ALA A 430 -10.57 -17.18 10.76
N ARG A 431 -10.42 -18.13 9.84
CA ARG A 431 -11.30 -19.30 9.74
C ARG A 431 -11.10 -20.27 10.89
N ASP A 432 -9.89 -20.38 11.39
CA ASP A 432 -9.54 -21.20 12.54
C ASP A 432 -8.75 -20.40 13.56
N LYS A 433 -9.32 -20.21 14.72
CA LYS A 433 -8.72 -19.49 15.85
C LYS A 433 -8.14 -20.42 16.91
N ARG A 434 -8.24 -21.75 16.69
CA ARG A 434 -7.55 -22.75 17.52
C ARG A 434 -6.05 -22.55 17.36
N GLY A 435 -5.30 -22.87 18.39
CA GLY A 435 -3.83 -22.72 18.41
C GLY A 435 -3.10 -23.60 17.38
N GLN A 436 -3.19 -23.24 16.11
CA GLN A 436 -2.53 -23.94 15.01
C GLN A 436 -1.03 -23.60 14.97
N PRO A 437 -0.17 -24.52 14.49
CA PRO A 437 1.23 -24.21 14.23
C PRO A 437 1.34 -22.99 13.29
N SER A 438 2.28 -22.12 13.58
CA SER A 438 2.58 -21.00 12.68
C SER A 438 3.00 -21.51 11.29
N LEU A 439 2.49 -20.90 10.20
CA LEU A 439 2.95 -21.12 8.83
C LEU A 439 4.37 -20.56 8.59
N ARG A 440 5.03 -20.08 9.64
CA ARG A 440 6.42 -19.60 9.55
C ARG A 440 7.35 -20.77 9.27
N PRO A 441 8.27 -20.64 8.31
CA PRO A 441 9.33 -21.63 8.11
C PRO A 441 10.16 -21.80 9.37
N ALA A 442 10.57 -23.03 9.68
CA ALA A 442 11.47 -23.30 10.78
C ALA A 442 12.77 -22.50 10.59
N GLY A 443 13.19 -21.74 11.61
CA GLY A 443 14.41 -20.90 11.56
C GLY A 443 14.16 -19.40 11.37
N HIS A 444 12.94 -18.95 11.09
CA HIS A 444 12.65 -17.53 11.08
C HIS A 444 12.49 -16.97 12.49
N PRO A 445 13.19 -15.85 12.82
CA PRO A 445 13.08 -15.25 14.14
C PRO A 445 11.65 -14.74 14.37
N SER A 446 11.09 -15.05 15.54
CA SER A 446 9.85 -14.43 16.02
C SER A 446 10.05 -12.91 16.17
N PRO A 447 9.02 -12.07 15.97
CA PRO A 447 9.08 -10.66 16.34
C PRO A 447 9.52 -10.43 17.79
N SER A 448 9.34 -11.44 18.65
CA SER A 448 9.84 -11.46 20.04
C SER A 448 11.32 -11.87 20.17
N GLY A 449 12.05 -12.14 19.07
CA GLY A 449 13.51 -12.40 19.07
C GLY A 449 13.94 -13.78 19.53
N ARG A 450 13.07 -14.80 19.56
CA ARG A 450 13.40 -16.17 19.93
C ARG A 450 13.32 -17.14 18.73
N GLY A 451 14.23 -18.13 18.77
CA GLY A 451 14.42 -19.09 17.69
C GLY A 451 13.25 -20.02 17.48
N ALA A 452 13.18 -20.53 16.26
CA ALA A 452 12.19 -21.42 15.74
C ALA A 452 12.17 -22.77 16.46
N GLY A 453 11.14 -23.02 17.18
CA GLY A 453 10.61 -24.35 17.44
C GLY A 453 9.12 -24.26 17.22
N GLY A 454 8.48 -25.21 16.58
CA GLY A 454 7.08 -25.24 16.16
C GLY A 454 6.05 -24.95 17.24
N GLU A 455 6.15 -23.77 17.84
CA GLU A 455 5.25 -23.28 18.87
C GLU A 455 3.96 -22.82 18.21
N GLY A 456 2.86 -23.52 18.54
CA GLY A 456 1.52 -23.16 18.08
C GLY A 456 1.09 -21.81 18.64
N TYR A 457 0.09 -21.19 17.99
CA TYR A 457 -0.60 -20.02 18.56
C TYR A 457 -1.50 -20.47 19.71
N ARG A 458 -1.86 -19.51 20.60
CA ARG A 458 -2.86 -19.77 21.64
C ARG A 458 -4.25 -19.98 21.02
N ASP A 459 -5.12 -20.69 21.72
CA ASP A 459 -6.54 -20.74 21.36
C ASP A 459 -7.19 -19.38 21.63
N ARG A 460 -7.71 -18.75 20.58
CA ARG A 460 -8.33 -17.42 20.62
C ARG A 460 -9.83 -17.45 20.36
N ARG A 461 -10.41 -18.66 20.31
CA ARG A 461 -11.86 -18.80 20.10
C ARG A 461 -12.64 -18.03 21.16
N GLY A 462 -13.71 -17.41 20.73
CA GLY A 462 -14.58 -16.62 21.60
C GLY A 462 -13.99 -15.27 22.03
N HIS A 463 -12.85 -14.83 21.45
CA HIS A 463 -12.23 -13.53 21.75
C HIS A 463 -11.94 -12.75 20.49
N VAL A 464 -12.01 -11.41 20.58
CA VAL A 464 -11.60 -10.47 19.53
C VAL A 464 -10.62 -9.49 20.13
N LEU A 465 -9.50 -9.23 19.46
CA LEU A 465 -8.57 -8.17 19.83
C LEU A 465 -9.04 -6.84 19.23
N PHE A 466 -9.15 -5.82 20.08
CA PHE A 466 -9.38 -4.44 19.66
C PHE A 466 -8.12 -3.61 19.83
N ILE A 467 -7.73 -2.85 18.78
CA ILE A 467 -6.61 -1.92 18.81
C ILE A 467 -7.10 -0.54 18.36
N ASP A 468 -6.93 0.46 19.21
CA ASP A 468 -7.25 1.85 18.89
C ASP A 468 -5.98 2.62 18.50
N ALA A 469 -5.71 2.68 17.21
CA ALA A 469 -4.56 3.38 16.65
C ALA A 469 -4.86 4.83 16.23
N ARG A 470 -6.05 5.37 16.53
CA ARG A 470 -6.48 6.70 16.05
C ARG A 470 -5.57 7.84 16.49
N LYS A 471 -4.86 7.70 17.59
CA LYS A 471 -3.91 8.68 18.11
C LYS A 471 -2.51 8.57 17.50
N LEU A 472 -2.20 7.47 16.80
CA LEU A 472 -0.92 7.21 16.17
C LEU A 472 -0.75 8.00 14.87
N GLY A 473 0.47 7.95 14.32
CA GLY A 473 0.83 8.62 13.08
C GLY A 473 1.25 10.07 13.25
N ARG A 474 2.10 10.51 12.33
CA ARG A 474 2.56 11.89 12.20
C ARG A 474 1.97 12.53 10.95
N MET A 475 1.91 13.86 10.91
CA MET A 475 1.58 14.58 9.69
C MET A 475 2.77 14.50 8.72
N ALA A 476 2.56 13.90 7.56
CA ALA A 476 3.54 13.87 6.47
C ALA A 476 3.54 15.22 5.73
N ASP A 477 2.36 15.82 5.56
CA ASP A 477 2.15 17.17 5.02
C ASP A 477 0.96 17.86 5.75
N ARG A 478 0.47 18.97 5.20
CA ARG A 478 -0.65 19.74 5.81
C ARG A 478 -1.97 18.96 5.86
N THR A 479 -2.14 17.99 4.99
CA THR A 479 -3.41 17.27 4.76
C THR A 479 -3.34 15.79 5.07
N HIS A 480 -2.15 15.17 4.99
CA HIS A 480 -1.98 13.73 5.11
C HIS A 480 -1.18 13.33 6.36
N LYS A 481 -1.63 12.24 6.96
CA LYS A 481 -0.94 11.51 8.01
C LYS A 481 -0.25 10.28 7.45
N GLU A 482 0.78 9.83 8.15
CA GLU A 482 1.49 8.59 7.88
C GLU A 482 1.75 7.86 9.19
N LEU A 483 1.57 6.53 9.21
CA LEU A 483 2.02 5.71 10.32
C LEU A 483 3.55 5.57 10.24
N THR A 484 4.21 5.81 11.36
CA THR A 484 5.66 5.64 11.46
C THR A 484 6.03 4.15 11.57
N ASP A 485 7.31 3.83 11.38
CA ASP A 485 7.82 2.47 11.59
C ASP A 485 7.54 1.97 13.01
N ASP A 486 7.66 2.85 14.00
CA ASP A 486 7.37 2.53 15.42
C ASP A 486 5.87 2.27 15.64
N ASP A 487 4.99 3.04 14.99
CA ASP A 487 3.55 2.82 15.05
C ASP A 487 3.16 1.46 14.48
N ILE A 488 3.69 1.13 13.30
CA ILE A 488 3.47 -0.16 12.64
C ILE A 488 4.00 -1.30 13.52
N ALA A 489 5.23 -1.17 14.03
CA ALA A 489 5.84 -2.17 14.90
C ALA A 489 5.03 -2.36 16.20
N ARG A 490 4.52 -1.28 16.80
CA ARG A 490 3.69 -1.34 18.00
C ARG A 490 2.40 -2.11 17.75
N ILE A 491 1.68 -1.81 16.68
CA ILE A 491 0.42 -2.48 16.34
C ILE A 491 0.69 -3.96 16.03
N ALA A 492 1.64 -4.25 15.14
CA ALA A 492 1.96 -5.62 14.71
C ALA A 492 2.46 -6.48 15.90
N THR A 493 3.37 -5.95 16.72
CA THR A 493 3.88 -6.67 17.92
C THR A 493 2.75 -6.97 18.89
N THR A 494 1.80 -6.05 19.11
CA THR A 494 0.62 -6.28 19.97
C THR A 494 -0.23 -7.43 19.44
N TYR A 495 -0.51 -7.46 18.13
CA TYR A 495 -1.28 -8.53 17.52
C TYR A 495 -0.55 -9.88 17.60
N HIS A 496 0.75 -9.92 17.35
CA HIS A 496 1.55 -11.15 17.46
C HIS A 496 1.66 -11.64 18.90
N ALA A 497 1.91 -10.75 19.87
CA ALA A 497 1.94 -11.10 21.28
C ALA A 497 0.60 -11.71 21.74
N TRP A 498 -0.52 -11.17 21.27
CA TRP A 498 -1.85 -11.70 21.57
C TRP A 498 -2.09 -13.11 20.99
N ARG A 499 -1.43 -13.45 19.90
CA ARG A 499 -1.52 -14.78 19.26
C ARG A 499 -0.62 -15.83 19.91
N LEU A 500 0.40 -15.43 20.68
CA LEU A 500 1.33 -16.35 21.33
C LEU A 500 0.71 -17.01 22.58
N PRO A 501 1.15 -18.23 22.95
CA PRO A 501 0.76 -18.86 24.22
C PRO A 501 1.16 -18.01 25.43
N ALA A 502 0.37 -18.12 26.51
CA ALA A 502 0.67 -17.46 27.78
C ALA A 502 2.00 -17.96 28.38
N GLY A 503 2.70 -17.09 29.11
CA GLY A 503 3.97 -17.43 29.79
C GLY A 503 5.21 -17.29 28.92
N GLN A 504 5.08 -16.83 27.66
CA GLN A 504 6.24 -16.53 26.82
C GLN A 504 6.70 -15.08 26.99
N ALA A 505 8.00 -14.81 26.78
CA ALA A 505 8.51 -13.45 26.82
C ALA A 505 7.87 -12.60 25.71
N GLY A 506 7.32 -11.46 26.11
CA GLY A 506 6.49 -10.62 25.24
C GLY A 506 5.00 -10.97 25.33
N GLU A 507 4.58 -11.58 26.42
CA GLU A 507 3.17 -11.87 26.70
C GLU A 507 2.29 -10.65 26.51
N TYR A 508 1.13 -10.88 25.90
CA TYR A 508 0.13 -9.86 25.70
C TYR A 508 -0.50 -9.41 27.03
N SER A 509 -0.67 -8.12 27.15
CA SER A 509 -1.50 -7.52 28.20
C SER A 509 -2.40 -6.44 27.60
N ASP A 510 -3.59 -6.27 28.17
CA ASP A 510 -4.48 -5.16 27.83
C ASP A 510 -3.80 -3.83 28.21
N ILE A 511 -3.88 -2.84 27.31
CA ILE A 511 -3.34 -1.50 27.52
C ILE A 511 -4.51 -0.51 27.38
N ALA A 512 -4.86 0.14 28.48
CA ALA A 512 -5.96 1.12 28.50
C ALA A 512 -5.73 2.23 27.48
N GLY A 513 -6.78 2.54 26.70
CA GLY A 513 -6.72 3.52 25.62
C GLY A 513 -6.05 3.04 24.33
N PHE A 514 -5.47 1.83 24.29
CA PHE A 514 -4.79 1.32 23.09
C PHE A 514 -5.25 -0.06 22.65
N CYS A 515 -5.21 -1.11 23.49
CA CYS A 515 -5.63 -2.44 23.07
C CYS A 515 -6.32 -3.23 24.17
N LYS A 516 -7.26 -4.11 23.77
CA LYS A 516 -7.95 -5.02 24.68
C LYS A 516 -8.40 -6.28 23.98
N SER A 517 -8.17 -7.44 24.62
CA SER A 517 -8.77 -8.71 24.26
C SER A 517 -10.15 -8.84 24.91
N THR A 518 -11.18 -8.94 24.11
CA THR A 518 -12.58 -8.88 24.57
C THR A 518 -13.31 -10.17 24.23
N PRO A 519 -13.98 -10.83 25.20
CA PRO A 519 -14.78 -12.02 24.96
C PRO A 519 -16.05 -11.66 24.17
N LEU A 520 -16.58 -12.61 23.38
CA LEU A 520 -17.79 -12.43 22.57
C LEU A 520 -19.02 -12.02 23.41
N GLU A 521 -19.08 -12.45 24.68
CA GLU A 521 -20.17 -12.07 25.58
C GLU A 521 -20.25 -10.55 25.79
N ASP A 522 -19.11 -9.88 25.92
CA ASP A 522 -19.08 -8.44 26.08
C ASP A 522 -19.43 -7.73 24.75
N ILE A 523 -19.02 -8.31 23.61
CA ILE A 523 -19.39 -7.78 22.29
C ILE A 523 -20.90 -7.87 22.09
N ARG A 524 -21.54 -8.96 22.51
CA ARG A 524 -23.00 -9.14 22.52
C ARG A 524 -23.72 -8.07 23.35
N LYS A 525 -23.21 -7.79 24.56
CA LYS A 525 -23.73 -6.73 25.45
C LYS A 525 -23.70 -5.35 24.77
N HIS A 526 -22.73 -5.14 23.91
CA HIS A 526 -22.59 -3.91 23.14
C HIS A 526 -23.27 -3.94 21.75
N GLY A 527 -24.22 -4.86 21.52
CA GLY A 527 -24.99 -4.93 20.28
C GLY A 527 -24.14 -5.27 19.05
N HIS A 528 -23.11 -6.09 19.21
CA HIS A 528 -22.19 -6.53 18.15
C HIS A 528 -21.48 -5.37 17.41
N VAL A 529 -21.28 -4.25 18.07
CA VAL A 529 -20.49 -3.12 17.57
C VAL A 529 -19.00 -3.45 17.73
N LEU A 530 -18.19 -3.23 16.68
CA LEU A 530 -16.77 -3.58 16.65
C LEU A 530 -15.83 -2.36 16.76
N THR A 531 -16.31 -1.21 17.21
CA THR A 531 -15.50 0.00 17.35
C THR A 531 -14.51 -0.12 18.52
N PRO A 532 -13.17 -0.16 18.28
CA PRO A 532 -12.16 -0.42 19.32
C PRO A 532 -12.25 0.52 20.53
N GLY A 533 -12.49 1.81 20.32
CA GLY A 533 -12.59 2.78 21.41
C GLY A 533 -13.71 2.51 22.43
N ARG A 534 -14.65 1.60 22.12
CA ARG A 534 -15.69 1.16 23.04
C ARG A 534 -15.17 0.15 24.08
N TYR A 535 -14.08 -0.55 23.75
CA TYR A 535 -13.57 -1.68 24.52
C TYR A 535 -12.25 -1.37 25.24
N VAL A 536 -11.36 -0.58 24.61
CA VAL A 536 -10.00 -0.34 25.15
C VAL A 536 -9.96 0.56 26.40
N GLY A 537 -11.10 1.20 26.75
CA GLY A 537 -11.15 2.14 27.88
C GLY A 537 -10.49 3.49 27.58
N ALA A 538 -10.38 4.32 28.61
CA ALA A 538 -9.65 5.58 28.53
C ALA A 538 -8.22 5.37 29.02
N GLU A 539 -7.25 6.08 28.41
CA GLU A 539 -5.91 6.18 28.99
C GLU A 539 -6.02 6.73 30.40
N ALA A 540 -5.21 6.21 31.31
CA ALA A 540 -5.04 6.82 32.60
C ALA A 540 -4.53 8.25 32.38
N VAL A 541 -5.39 9.21 32.63
CA VAL A 541 -4.97 10.62 32.70
C VAL A 541 -4.20 10.74 34.02
N GLU A 542 -2.95 11.18 33.96
CA GLU A 542 -2.25 11.57 35.16
C GLU A 542 -3.14 12.58 35.88
N ASP A 543 -3.50 12.26 37.12
CA ASP A 543 -4.26 13.17 37.96
C ASP A 543 -3.38 14.40 38.18
N ASP A 544 -3.77 15.52 37.57
CA ASP A 544 -3.07 16.80 37.74
C ASP A 544 -3.20 17.35 39.16
N GLY A 545 -3.84 16.60 40.07
CA GLY A 545 -4.04 16.97 41.46
C GLY A 545 -4.97 18.16 41.68
N GLU A 546 -5.51 18.74 40.60
CA GLU A 546 -6.48 19.83 40.70
C GLU A 546 -7.88 19.29 41.05
N PRO A 547 -8.48 19.66 42.18
CA PRO A 547 -9.82 19.21 42.54
C PRO A 547 -10.82 19.51 41.46
N PHE A 548 -11.65 18.53 41.08
CA PHE A 548 -12.63 18.65 40.00
C PHE A 548 -13.47 19.94 40.06
N ALA A 549 -13.90 20.35 41.24
CA ALA A 549 -14.68 21.57 41.46
C ALA A 549 -13.89 22.86 41.11
N GLU A 550 -12.59 22.87 41.34
CA GLU A 550 -11.71 24.01 41.00
C GLU A 550 -11.44 24.04 39.49
N LYS A 551 -11.13 22.87 38.93
CA LYS A 551 -10.94 22.72 37.49
C LYS A 551 -12.18 23.13 36.71
N MET A 552 -13.39 22.72 37.13
CA MET A 552 -14.65 23.12 36.52
C MET A 552 -14.91 24.61 36.66
N ARG A 553 -14.61 25.24 37.80
CA ARG A 553 -14.73 26.69 37.93
C ARG A 553 -13.80 27.44 37.00
N ARG A 554 -12.54 27.03 36.90
CA ARG A 554 -11.54 27.63 36.00
C ARG A 554 -11.95 27.47 34.56
N LEU A 555 -12.30 26.27 34.12
CA LEU A 555 -12.70 26.00 32.73
C LEU A 555 -13.99 26.75 32.36
N THR A 556 -14.96 26.85 33.27
CA THR A 556 -16.18 27.63 33.03
C THR A 556 -15.92 29.12 32.92
N ALA A 557 -14.98 29.65 33.72
CA ALA A 557 -14.56 31.04 33.62
C ALA A 557 -13.87 31.31 32.27
N THR A 558 -12.91 30.46 31.87
CA THR A 558 -12.23 30.56 30.57
C THR A 558 -13.22 30.46 29.40
N LEU A 559 -14.20 29.55 29.48
CA LEU A 559 -15.23 29.43 28.44
C LEU A 559 -16.05 30.71 28.30
N ARG A 560 -16.44 31.34 29.42
CA ARG A 560 -17.19 32.61 29.41
C ARG A 560 -16.35 33.76 28.82
N GLU A 561 -15.06 33.81 29.13
CA GLU A 561 -14.14 34.78 28.53
C GLU A 561 -14.05 34.60 27.01
N GLN A 562 -13.86 33.37 26.55
CA GLN A 562 -13.78 33.05 25.13
C GLN A 562 -15.09 33.36 24.40
N GLN A 563 -16.25 33.10 25.01
CA GLN A 563 -17.56 33.47 24.45
C GLN A 563 -17.74 34.99 24.38
N ALA A 564 -17.29 35.72 25.37
CA ALA A 564 -17.35 37.18 25.36
C ALA A 564 -16.43 37.78 24.28
N GLU A 565 -15.25 37.19 24.09
CA GLU A 565 -14.33 37.65 23.03
C GLU A 565 -14.87 37.28 21.64
N ALA A 566 -15.44 36.08 21.45
CA ALA A 566 -16.11 35.70 20.23
C ALA A 566 -17.24 36.68 19.86
N ALA A 567 -18.08 37.07 20.81
CA ALA A 567 -19.16 38.04 20.59
C ALA A 567 -18.61 39.43 20.18
N LYS A 568 -17.48 39.88 20.74
CA LYS A 568 -16.82 41.13 20.29
C LYS A 568 -16.29 41.02 18.87
N LEU A 569 -15.69 39.88 18.51
CA LEU A 569 -15.18 39.64 17.15
C LEU A 569 -16.33 39.59 16.14
N ASP A 570 -17.43 38.92 16.47
CA ASP A 570 -18.63 38.85 15.65
C ASP A 570 -19.21 40.26 15.41
N ALA A 571 -19.29 41.09 16.45
CA ALA A 571 -19.73 42.45 16.32
C ALA A 571 -18.79 43.30 15.45
N ALA A 572 -17.47 43.13 15.58
CA ALA A 572 -16.48 43.79 14.75
C ALA A 572 -16.56 43.35 13.28
N ILE A 573 -16.76 42.06 13.02
CA ILE A 573 -16.97 41.53 11.67
C ILE A 573 -18.24 42.11 11.07
N ALA A 574 -19.35 42.14 11.81
CA ALA A 574 -20.60 42.73 11.34
C ALA A 574 -20.46 44.24 11.02
N ALA A 575 -19.73 44.98 11.85
CA ALA A 575 -19.45 46.38 11.60
C ALA A 575 -18.62 46.59 10.32
N ASN A 576 -17.55 45.83 10.14
CA ASN A 576 -16.69 45.91 8.96
C ASN A 576 -17.44 45.47 7.67
N LEU A 577 -18.29 44.46 7.73
CA LEU A 577 -19.12 44.04 6.60
C LEU A 577 -20.11 45.16 6.22
N LYS A 578 -20.67 45.84 7.21
CA LYS A 578 -21.57 46.98 6.98
C LYS A 578 -20.85 48.17 6.31
N GLU A 579 -19.63 48.50 6.74
CA GLU A 579 -18.78 49.53 6.10
C GLU A 579 -18.42 49.16 4.65
N LEU A 580 -18.24 47.88 4.36
CA LEU A 580 -17.94 47.38 3.01
C LEU A 580 -19.19 47.22 2.13
N GLY A 581 -20.41 47.52 2.65
CA GLY A 581 -21.66 47.44 1.90
C GLY A 581 -22.24 46.00 1.79
N TYR A 582 -21.75 45.07 2.59
CA TYR A 582 -22.21 43.65 2.62
C TYR A 582 -23.01 43.30 3.87
N GLY A 583 -23.41 44.27 4.67
CA GLY A 583 -24.20 44.06 5.88
C GLY A 583 -25.67 44.35 5.58
N GLY A 584 -26.41 43.29 5.23
CA GLY A 584 -27.88 43.30 5.14
C GLY A 584 -28.49 42.46 6.23
#